data_9e6a5aa4d6b119172fa727df15183fa6
#
_entry.id   9e6a5aa4d6b119172fa727df15183fa6
#
_cell.length_a   1.000
_cell.length_b   1.000
_cell.length_c   1.000
_cell.angle_alpha   90.00
_cell.angle_beta   90.00
_cell.angle_gamma   90.00
#
_symmetry.space_group_name_H-M   'P 1'
#
loop_
_entity.id
_entity.type
_entity.pdbx_description
1 polymer ?
#
loop_
_entity_poly.entity_id
_entity_poly.type
_entity_poly.pdbx_seq_one_letter_code
_entity_poly.pdbx_strand_id
1 'polypeptide(L)'
;MTAQQIKVAIADDHKIFRDGIKMALRDRDYLKILWEAEDGKDLMHKLKLKVPDVLLMDIRMPEIDGVNAIGILRKEYEEIKIIVLTMYDDQEMITKMMEMGANAYLTKTTDHEEIYQAILTCMNDDFYFNDLVNKAVLLKLQHKKTVRQFYPNPIKFSEKEIKILKCIAEDKTTEEISKEVFLSPRTIETIRQQMKQKVGAKTIAGLVMYAMRNKLLE
;
A
#
# COMPACT_ATOMS: atom_id res chain seq x y z
N MET A 1 -24.68 -7.81 15.09
CA MET A 1 -23.30 -8.21 14.77
C MET A 1 -22.44 -6.96 14.93
N THR A 2 -21.59 -6.91 15.93
CA THR A 2 -20.65 -5.79 16.12
C THR A 2 -19.67 -5.83 14.96
N ALA A 3 -19.67 -4.81 14.09
CA ALA A 3 -18.70 -4.69 13.03
C ALA A 3 -17.30 -4.73 13.65
N GLN A 4 -16.42 -5.58 13.11
CA GLN A 4 -15.05 -5.71 13.61
C GLN A 4 -14.32 -4.39 13.34
N GLN A 5 -13.87 -3.72 14.40
CA GLN A 5 -13.15 -2.47 14.27
C GLN A 5 -11.76 -2.70 13.66
N ILE A 6 -11.38 -1.87 12.69
CA ILE A 6 -10.03 -1.83 12.12
C ILE A 6 -9.08 -1.24 13.17
N LYS A 7 -8.04 -1.98 13.52
CA LYS A 7 -7.01 -1.57 14.48
C LYS A 7 -5.93 -0.79 13.76
N VAL A 8 -5.85 0.49 14.05
CA VAL A 8 -4.88 1.42 13.46
C VAL A 8 -3.78 1.71 14.45
N ALA A 9 -2.53 1.64 14.01
CA ALA A 9 -1.38 2.12 14.77
C ALA A 9 -0.74 3.31 14.07
N ILE A 10 -0.07 4.18 14.82
CA ILE A 10 0.57 5.39 14.30
C ILE A 10 2.01 5.40 14.76
N ALA A 11 2.95 5.48 13.81
CA ALA A 11 4.38 5.62 14.08
C ALA A 11 4.89 6.92 13.46
N ASP A 12 5.23 7.89 14.29
CA ASP A 12 5.69 9.23 13.90
C ASP A 12 6.41 9.87 15.09
N ASP A 13 7.52 10.54 14.90
CA ASP A 13 8.26 11.22 15.98
C ASP A 13 7.62 12.56 16.39
N HIS A 14 6.70 13.11 15.57
CA HIS A 14 6.01 14.37 15.83
C HIS A 14 4.73 14.14 16.64
N LYS A 15 4.77 14.35 17.95
CA LYS A 15 3.62 14.16 18.84
C LYS A 15 2.36 14.93 18.39
N ILE A 16 2.53 16.21 17.98
CA ILE A 16 1.39 17.05 17.54
C ILE A 16 0.68 16.42 16.36
N PHE A 17 1.43 15.84 15.44
CA PHE A 17 0.87 15.17 14.27
C PHE A 17 0.10 13.89 14.67
N ARG A 18 0.67 13.06 15.56
CA ARG A 18 -0.05 11.89 16.09
C ARG A 18 -1.35 12.28 16.78
N ASP A 19 -1.31 13.33 17.60
CA ASP A 19 -2.51 13.84 18.29
C ASP A 19 -3.56 14.35 17.28
N GLY A 20 -3.15 15.01 16.21
CA GLY A 20 -4.00 15.45 15.10
C GLY A 20 -4.70 14.27 14.39
N ILE A 21 -3.94 13.23 14.03
CA ILE A 21 -4.51 12.02 13.41
C ILE A 21 -5.50 11.33 14.35
N LYS A 22 -5.18 11.18 15.64
CA LYS A 22 -6.11 10.59 16.62
C LYS A 22 -7.41 11.39 16.72
N MET A 23 -7.30 12.72 16.73
CA MET A 23 -8.48 13.59 16.76
C MET A 23 -9.32 13.46 15.48
N ALA A 24 -8.69 13.40 14.32
CA ALA A 24 -9.34 13.25 13.02
C ALA A 24 -10.06 11.89 12.86
N LEU A 25 -9.52 10.84 13.46
CA LEU A 25 -10.08 9.49 13.37
C LEU A 25 -11.01 9.14 14.55
N ARG A 26 -11.18 10.04 15.54
CA ARG A 26 -11.89 9.77 16.79
C ARG A 26 -13.36 9.40 16.60
N ASP A 27 -14.04 10.10 15.70
CA ASP A 27 -15.50 9.95 15.51
C ASP A 27 -15.84 8.91 14.41
N ARG A 28 -14.88 8.04 14.09
CA ARG A 28 -15.03 6.97 13.11
C ARG A 28 -15.23 5.63 13.83
N ASP A 29 -16.47 5.21 14.02
CA ASP A 29 -16.90 4.03 14.79
C ASP A 29 -16.21 2.73 14.37
N TYR A 30 -15.75 2.65 13.12
CA TYR A 30 -15.10 1.47 12.57
C TYR A 30 -13.60 1.42 12.83
N LEU A 31 -12.99 2.50 13.37
CA LEU A 31 -11.57 2.57 13.63
C LEU A 31 -11.27 2.56 15.12
N LYS A 32 -10.18 1.90 15.48
CA LYS A 32 -9.64 1.91 16.83
C LYS A 32 -8.15 2.15 16.82
N ILE A 33 -7.71 3.25 17.42
CA ILE A 33 -6.26 3.46 17.62
C ILE A 33 -5.78 2.44 18.64
N LEU A 34 -4.86 1.59 18.21
CA LEU A 34 -4.32 0.49 19.00
C LEU A 34 -3.18 0.93 19.89
N TRP A 35 -2.23 1.66 19.30
CA TRP A 35 -1.07 2.25 19.95
C TRP A 35 -0.41 3.29 19.03
N GLU A 36 0.48 4.08 19.63
CA GLU A 36 1.35 5.03 18.94
C GLU A 36 2.81 4.63 19.17
N ALA A 37 3.70 4.96 18.25
CA ALA A 37 5.15 4.83 18.40
C ALA A 37 5.82 6.16 18.05
N GLU A 38 6.86 6.53 18.79
CA GLU A 38 7.58 7.78 18.58
C GLU A 38 8.90 7.61 17.84
N ASP A 39 9.36 6.38 17.69
CA ASP A 39 10.55 6.02 16.92
C ASP A 39 10.47 4.58 16.41
N GLY A 40 11.45 4.20 15.60
CA GLY A 40 11.48 2.87 15.00
C GLY A 40 11.69 1.74 16.02
N LYS A 41 12.36 1.99 17.14
CA LYS A 41 12.58 0.99 18.20
C LYS A 41 11.29 0.73 18.98
N ASP A 42 10.57 1.79 19.34
CA ASP A 42 9.26 1.71 19.98
C ASP A 42 8.22 1.03 19.06
N LEU A 43 8.24 1.34 17.76
CA LEU A 43 7.46 0.66 16.74
C LEU A 43 7.67 -0.85 16.78
N MET A 44 8.92 -1.31 16.68
CA MET A 44 9.25 -2.74 16.67
C MET A 44 8.91 -3.42 17.99
N HIS A 45 9.03 -2.72 19.12
CA HIS A 45 8.62 -3.23 20.42
C HIS A 45 7.10 -3.45 20.49
N LYS A 46 6.31 -2.46 20.09
CA LYS A 46 4.84 -2.51 20.13
C LYS A 46 4.24 -3.53 19.17
N LEU A 47 4.85 -3.74 18.00
CA LEU A 47 4.44 -4.77 17.06
C LEU A 47 4.53 -6.19 17.65
N LYS A 48 5.58 -6.47 18.46
CA LYS A 48 5.71 -7.76 19.17
C LYS A 48 4.63 -7.99 20.22
N LEU A 49 4.10 -6.90 20.79
CA LEU A 49 3.03 -6.98 21.79
C LEU A 49 1.65 -7.10 21.17
N LYS A 50 1.39 -6.33 20.11
CA LYS A 50 0.08 -6.31 19.47
C LYS A 50 0.17 -5.81 18.04
N VAL A 51 -0.23 -6.65 17.10
CA VAL A 51 -0.20 -6.37 15.67
C VAL A 51 -1.45 -5.57 15.25
N PRO A 52 -1.31 -4.42 14.55
CA PRO A 52 -2.42 -3.66 13.99
C PRO A 52 -2.86 -4.23 12.65
N ASP A 53 -4.06 -3.86 12.19
CA ASP A 53 -4.52 -4.13 10.84
C ASP A 53 -3.91 -3.12 9.85
N VAL A 54 -3.79 -1.84 10.29
CA VAL A 54 -3.21 -0.74 9.52
C VAL A 54 -2.15 -0.01 10.33
N LEU A 55 -1.02 0.28 9.72
CA LEU A 55 0.05 1.11 10.28
C LEU A 55 0.20 2.39 9.45
N LEU A 56 -0.11 3.53 10.06
CA LEU A 56 0.25 4.85 9.54
C LEU A 56 1.69 5.14 9.99
N MET A 57 2.62 5.30 9.05
CA MET A 57 4.05 5.35 9.39
C MET A 57 4.76 6.50 8.68
N ASP A 58 5.43 7.35 9.45
CA ASP A 58 6.44 8.26 8.89
C ASP A 58 7.67 7.47 8.46
N ILE A 59 8.28 7.88 7.36
CA ILE A 59 9.53 7.30 6.86
C ILE A 59 10.77 7.86 7.53
N ARG A 60 10.67 9.01 8.19
CA ARG A 60 11.78 9.62 8.91
C ARG A 60 11.51 9.68 10.41
N MET A 61 11.87 8.60 11.06
CA MET A 61 11.88 8.51 12.52
C MET A 61 13.30 8.21 13.00
N PRO A 62 13.67 8.63 14.21
CA PRO A 62 14.91 8.20 14.86
C PRO A 62 15.02 6.67 14.95
N GLU A 63 16.24 6.17 15.04
CA GLU A 63 16.62 4.77 15.29
C GLU A 63 16.41 3.82 14.10
N ILE A 64 15.34 3.90 13.36
CA ILE A 64 15.10 3.05 12.18
C ILE A 64 14.60 3.91 11.02
N ASP A 65 15.33 3.92 9.93
CA ASP A 65 14.89 4.49 8.67
C ASP A 65 13.64 3.73 8.18
N GLY A 66 12.59 4.47 7.84
CA GLY A 66 11.31 3.91 7.38
C GLY A 66 11.44 2.97 6.18
N VAL A 67 12.46 3.19 5.33
CA VAL A 67 12.80 2.27 4.23
C VAL A 67 13.13 0.88 4.78
N ASN A 68 14.01 0.82 5.77
CA ASN A 68 14.40 -0.44 6.41
C ASN A 68 13.23 -1.03 7.22
N ALA A 69 12.41 -0.18 7.86
CA ALA A 69 11.24 -0.61 8.59
C ALA A 69 10.25 -1.37 7.70
N ILE A 70 9.90 -0.84 6.52
CA ILE A 70 8.99 -1.53 5.59
C ILE A 70 9.53 -2.90 5.19
N GLY A 71 10.83 -3.01 4.92
CA GLY A 71 11.46 -4.29 4.58
C GLY A 71 11.33 -5.35 5.69
N ILE A 72 11.52 -4.94 6.94
CA ILE A 72 11.37 -5.82 8.12
C ILE A 72 9.88 -6.18 8.29
N LEU A 73 8.99 -5.18 8.22
CA LEU A 73 7.55 -5.37 8.38
C LEU A 73 6.99 -6.35 7.36
N ARG A 74 7.39 -6.25 6.10
CA ARG A 74 6.92 -7.17 5.05
C ARG A 74 7.44 -8.58 5.22
N LYS A 75 8.57 -8.75 5.87
CA LYS A 75 9.13 -10.08 6.14
C LYS A 75 8.47 -10.77 7.33
N GLU A 76 8.15 -10.00 8.38
CA GLU A 76 7.67 -10.55 9.66
C GLU A 76 6.15 -10.40 9.84
N TYR A 77 5.53 -9.39 9.20
CA TYR A 77 4.12 -9.03 9.35
C TYR A 77 3.49 -8.75 7.98
N GLU A 78 3.30 -9.78 7.17
CA GLU A 78 2.87 -9.67 5.77
C GLU A 78 1.48 -9.01 5.64
N GLU A 79 0.58 -9.26 6.60
CA GLU A 79 -0.83 -8.84 6.54
C GLU A 79 -1.07 -7.37 6.92
N ILE A 80 -0.13 -6.70 7.59
CA ILE A 80 -0.31 -5.30 8.00
C ILE A 80 -0.42 -4.41 6.76
N LYS A 81 -1.44 -3.56 6.70
CA LYS A 81 -1.51 -2.51 5.67
C LYS A 81 -0.63 -1.33 6.09
N ILE A 82 0.41 -1.06 5.33
CA ILE A 82 1.36 0.03 5.62
C ILE A 82 0.99 1.23 4.76
N ILE A 83 0.55 2.30 5.40
CA ILE A 83 0.28 3.60 4.79
C ILE A 83 1.40 4.54 5.20
N VAL A 84 2.24 4.91 4.25
CA VAL A 84 3.28 5.91 4.47
C VAL A 84 2.65 7.29 4.59
N LEU A 85 3.05 8.05 5.61
CA LEU A 85 2.53 9.39 5.89
C LEU A 85 3.69 10.31 6.27
N THR A 86 4.14 11.14 5.33
CA THR A 86 5.40 11.87 5.44
C THR A 86 5.31 13.29 4.86
N MET A 87 6.30 14.15 5.16
CA MET A 87 6.40 15.49 4.57
C MET A 87 6.98 15.51 3.15
N TYR A 88 7.45 14.38 2.64
CA TYR A 88 8.17 14.28 1.37
C TYR A 88 7.24 13.83 0.25
N ASP A 89 7.33 14.48 -0.90
CA ASP A 89 6.59 14.16 -2.14
C ASP A 89 7.54 13.76 -3.29
N ASP A 90 8.77 13.40 -2.96
CA ASP A 90 9.79 12.99 -3.92
C ASP A 90 9.39 11.68 -4.64
N GLN A 91 9.41 11.74 -5.97
CA GLN A 91 8.93 10.65 -6.83
C GLN A 91 9.75 9.35 -6.70
N GLU A 92 11.06 9.45 -6.49
CA GLU A 92 11.91 8.27 -6.30
C GLU A 92 11.60 7.59 -4.97
N MET A 93 11.37 8.40 -3.93
CA MET A 93 10.99 7.92 -2.62
C MET A 93 9.62 7.24 -2.66
N ILE A 94 8.62 7.86 -3.29
CA ILE A 94 7.28 7.28 -3.44
C ILE A 94 7.37 5.92 -4.11
N THR A 95 8.01 5.86 -5.29
CA THR A 95 8.11 4.60 -6.03
C THR A 95 8.90 3.54 -5.26
N LYS A 96 9.94 3.93 -4.51
CA LYS A 96 10.71 3.02 -3.67
C LYS A 96 9.86 2.44 -2.53
N MET A 97 9.08 3.27 -1.84
CA MET A 97 8.20 2.80 -0.75
C MET A 97 7.15 1.81 -1.26
N MET A 98 6.50 2.15 -2.38
CA MET A 98 5.51 1.27 -3.00
C MET A 98 6.14 -0.06 -3.47
N GLU A 99 7.34 -0.03 -4.07
CA GLU A 99 8.09 -1.25 -4.46
C GLU A 99 8.48 -2.12 -3.26
N MET A 100 8.77 -1.51 -2.13
CA MET A 100 9.11 -2.22 -0.89
C MET A 100 7.89 -2.80 -0.19
N GLY A 101 6.69 -2.42 -0.60
CA GLY A 101 5.47 -3.02 -0.12
C GLY A 101 4.57 -2.10 0.69
N ALA A 102 4.76 -0.78 0.64
CA ALA A 102 3.74 0.12 1.15
C ALA A 102 2.42 -0.08 0.40
N ASN A 103 1.29 0.04 1.10
CA ASN A 103 -0.05 -0.08 0.53
C ASN A 103 -0.58 1.28 0.05
N ALA A 104 -0.09 2.36 0.65
CA ALA A 104 -0.39 3.73 0.24
C ALA A 104 0.78 4.66 0.57
N TYR A 105 0.82 5.81 -0.09
CA TYR A 105 1.73 6.90 0.20
C TYR A 105 0.97 8.21 0.20
N LEU A 106 0.97 8.89 1.34
CA LEU A 106 0.31 10.17 1.57
C LEU A 106 1.32 11.17 2.11
N THR A 107 1.08 12.45 1.87
CA THR A 107 1.82 13.52 2.54
C THR A 107 1.16 13.90 3.86
N LYS A 108 1.91 14.44 4.81
CA LYS A 108 1.35 14.96 6.08
C LYS A 108 0.44 16.19 5.89
N THR A 109 0.40 16.73 4.67
CA THR A 109 -0.51 17.82 4.27
C THR A 109 -1.83 17.30 3.69
N THR A 110 -1.95 16.00 3.52
CA THR A 110 -3.18 15.34 3.01
C THR A 110 -4.34 15.56 3.98
N ASP A 111 -5.53 15.78 3.43
CA ASP A 111 -6.75 15.93 4.20
C ASP A 111 -7.04 14.68 5.04
N HIS A 112 -7.59 14.89 6.23
CA HIS A 112 -7.93 13.80 7.14
C HIS A 112 -8.95 12.81 6.56
N GLU A 113 -9.86 13.31 5.72
CA GLU A 113 -10.82 12.45 5.03
C GLU A 113 -10.13 11.52 4.04
N GLU A 114 -9.13 12.01 3.31
CA GLU A 114 -8.34 11.17 2.40
C GLU A 114 -7.54 10.10 3.17
N ILE A 115 -6.98 10.44 4.35
CA ILE A 115 -6.32 9.44 5.21
C ILE A 115 -7.30 8.34 5.62
N TYR A 116 -8.52 8.73 5.99
CA TYR A 116 -9.59 7.78 6.34
C TYR A 116 -9.95 6.89 5.14
N GLN A 117 -10.15 7.47 3.96
CA GLN A 117 -10.43 6.72 2.74
C GLN A 117 -9.29 5.77 2.36
N ALA A 118 -8.03 6.20 2.51
CA ALA A 118 -6.88 5.34 2.27
C ALA A 118 -6.86 4.12 3.22
N ILE A 119 -7.21 4.31 4.51
CA ILE A 119 -7.33 3.19 5.45
C ILE A 119 -8.39 2.20 4.98
N LEU A 120 -9.58 2.66 4.65
CA LEU A 120 -10.68 1.80 4.21
C LEU A 120 -10.34 1.07 2.91
N THR A 121 -9.79 1.80 1.94
CA THR A 121 -9.42 1.23 0.64
C THR A 121 -8.30 0.19 0.79
N CYS A 122 -7.27 0.47 1.60
CA CYS A 122 -6.21 -0.52 1.85
C CYS A 122 -6.74 -1.79 2.54
N MET A 123 -7.75 -1.68 3.40
CA MET A 123 -8.37 -2.84 4.02
C MET A 123 -9.22 -3.67 3.05
N ASN A 124 -9.89 -3.02 2.10
CA ASN A 124 -10.78 -3.69 1.14
C ASN A 124 -10.02 -4.19 -0.11
N ASP A 125 -9.15 -3.35 -0.65
CA ASP A 125 -8.52 -3.51 -1.98
C ASP A 125 -7.00 -3.69 -1.91
N ASP A 126 -6.42 -3.84 -0.71
CA ASP A 126 -4.98 -4.00 -0.42
C ASP A 126 -4.15 -2.73 -0.60
N PHE A 127 -4.54 -1.78 -1.41
CA PHE A 127 -3.74 -0.56 -1.68
C PHE A 127 -4.63 0.63 -2.01
N TYR A 128 -4.06 1.82 -1.84
CA TYR A 128 -4.65 3.09 -2.22
C TYR A 128 -3.68 3.86 -3.13
N PHE A 129 -4.14 4.19 -4.34
CA PHE A 129 -3.41 5.00 -5.32
C PHE A 129 -4.05 6.37 -5.43
N ASN A 130 -3.35 7.41 -5.01
CA ASN A 130 -3.71 8.79 -5.28
C ASN A 130 -2.93 9.34 -6.48
N ASP A 131 -3.24 10.56 -6.88
CA ASP A 131 -2.59 11.23 -8.01
C ASP A 131 -1.06 11.32 -7.85
N LEU A 132 -0.59 11.45 -6.62
CA LEU A 132 0.82 11.55 -6.29
C LEU A 132 1.55 10.23 -6.59
N VAL A 133 0.98 9.11 -6.16
CA VAL A 133 1.51 7.77 -6.45
C VAL A 133 1.41 7.47 -7.95
N ASN A 134 0.24 7.74 -8.56
CA ASN A 134 0.02 7.53 -9.98
C ASN A 134 1.05 8.29 -10.83
N LYS A 135 1.27 9.57 -10.51
CA LYS A 135 2.26 10.41 -11.21
C LYS A 135 3.69 9.88 -11.05
N ALA A 136 4.09 9.51 -9.83
CA ALA A 136 5.43 8.98 -9.57
C ALA A 136 5.69 7.68 -10.33
N VAL A 137 4.69 6.78 -10.36
CA VAL A 137 4.77 5.52 -11.11
C VAL A 137 4.89 5.77 -12.61
N LEU A 138 4.05 6.65 -13.18
CA LEU A 138 4.09 7.00 -14.61
C LEU A 138 5.43 7.59 -15.02
N LEU A 139 5.98 8.52 -14.24
CA LEU A 139 7.27 9.14 -14.54
C LEU A 139 8.43 8.14 -14.46
N LYS A 140 8.43 7.25 -13.49
CA LYS A 140 9.42 6.16 -13.42
C LYS A 140 9.42 5.30 -14.67
N LEU A 141 8.26 5.07 -15.27
CA LEU A 141 8.12 4.30 -16.52
C LEU A 141 8.70 5.06 -17.72
N GLN A 142 8.46 6.36 -17.80
CA GLN A 142 8.99 7.20 -18.90
C GLN A 142 10.52 7.28 -18.87
N HIS A 143 11.12 7.33 -17.67
CA HIS A 143 12.59 7.40 -17.53
C HIS A 143 13.30 6.06 -17.72
N LYS A 144 12.59 4.92 -17.64
CA LYS A 144 13.18 3.57 -17.82
C LYS A 144 13.20 3.08 -19.26
N LYS A 145 13.55 3.90 -20.25
CA LYS A 145 13.95 3.38 -21.59
C LYS A 145 15.25 2.54 -21.58
N THR A 146 15.92 2.34 -20.42
CA THR A 146 17.28 1.81 -20.39
C THR A 146 17.54 0.74 -19.32
N VAL A 147 16.57 -0.09 -18.92
CA VAL A 147 16.92 -1.31 -18.15
C VAL A 147 16.06 -2.49 -18.62
N ARG A 148 16.40 -3.01 -19.79
CA ARG A 148 16.19 -4.44 -20.12
C ARG A 148 17.28 -5.22 -19.40
N GLN A 149 16.99 -5.76 -18.22
CA GLN A 149 17.67 -6.95 -17.68
C GLN A 149 17.18 -7.25 -16.27
N PHE A 150 16.42 -8.32 -16.13
CA PHE A 150 16.46 -9.26 -14.99
C PHE A 150 15.23 -10.19 -14.91
N TYR A 151 14.61 -10.57 -16.04
CA TYR A 151 13.75 -11.77 -16.02
C TYR A 151 14.02 -12.60 -17.28
N PRO A 152 14.56 -13.82 -17.14
CA PRO A 152 14.96 -14.66 -18.29
C PRO A 152 13.80 -15.27 -19.08
N ASN A 153 12.55 -15.16 -18.61
CA ASN A 153 11.37 -15.58 -19.38
C ASN A 153 10.17 -14.67 -19.07
N PRO A 154 9.46 -14.16 -20.08
CA PRO A 154 8.23 -13.41 -19.84
C PRO A 154 7.18 -14.36 -19.25
N ILE A 155 6.75 -14.06 -18.03
CA ILE A 155 5.65 -14.76 -17.39
C ILE A 155 4.40 -14.50 -18.22
N LYS A 156 3.77 -15.55 -18.73
CA LYS A 156 2.53 -15.43 -19.50
C LYS A 156 1.34 -15.26 -18.59
N PHE A 157 0.61 -14.18 -18.78
CA PHE A 157 -0.71 -13.97 -18.18
C PHE A 157 -1.80 -14.38 -19.17
N SER A 158 -2.88 -14.95 -18.67
CA SER A 158 -4.08 -15.19 -19.47
C SER A 158 -4.76 -13.85 -19.83
N GLU A 159 -5.62 -13.85 -20.84
CA GLU A 159 -6.39 -12.67 -21.23
C GLU A 159 -7.23 -12.11 -20.07
N LYS A 160 -7.78 -13.01 -19.21
CA LYS A 160 -8.52 -12.62 -18.00
C LYS A 160 -7.62 -11.92 -16.98
N GLU A 161 -6.42 -12.44 -16.74
CA GLU A 161 -5.45 -11.81 -15.84
C GLU A 161 -5.00 -10.44 -16.35
N ILE A 162 -4.78 -10.30 -17.66
CA ILE A 162 -4.45 -9.01 -18.28
C ILE A 162 -5.61 -8.02 -18.13
N LYS A 163 -6.85 -8.45 -18.34
CA LYS A 163 -8.02 -7.60 -18.19
C LYS A 163 -8.16 -7.11 -16.74
N ILE A 164 -7.99 -7.98 -15.75
CA ILE A 164 -8.00 -7.60 -14.34
C ILE A 164 -6.85 -6.64 -14.03
N LEU A 165 -5.64 -6.85 -14.54
CA LEU A 165 -4.52 -5.95 -14.38
C LEU A 165 -4.79 -4.55 -14.94
N LYS A 166 -5.43 -4.46 -16.11
CA LYS A 166 -5.83 -3.17 -16.71
C LYS A 166 -6.81 -2.44 -15.81
N CYS A 167 -7.83 -3.13 -15.31
CA CYS A 167 -8.80 -2.55 -14.38
C CYS A 167 -8.14 -2.06 -13.08
N ILE A 168 -7.19 -2.81 -12.54
CA ILE A 168 -6.43 -2.41 -11.34
C ILE A 168 -5.59 -1.15 -11.64
N ALA A 169 -4.96 -1.08 -12.80
CA ALA A 169 -4.17 0.08 -13.22
C ALA A 169 -5.02 1.33 -13.49
N GLU A 170 -6.33 1.13 -13.76
CA GLU A 170 -7.35 2.18 -13.90
C GLU A 170 -8.01 2.55 -12.55
N ASP A 171 -7.45 2.08 -11.44
CA ASP A 171 -7.93 2.35 -10.07
C ASP A 171 -9.38 1.88 -9.80
N LYS A 172 -9.80 0.79 -10.46
CA LYS A 172 -11.12 0.20 -10.24
C LYS A 172 -11.16 -0.65 -8.97
N THR A 173 -12.22 -0.51 -8.21
CA THR A 173 -12.51 -1.33 -7.03
C THR A 173 -12.77 -2.79 -7.41
N THR A 174 -12.61 -3.71 -6.45
CA THR A 174 -12.89 -5.13 -6.66
C THR A 174 -14.31 -5.39 -7.16
N GLU A 175 -15.29 -4.59 -6.71
CA GLU A 175 -16.68 -4.69 -7.16
C GLU A 175 -16.88 -4.24 -8.61
N GLU A 176 -16.21 -3.18 -9.02
CA GLU A 176 -16.23 -2.70 -10.41
C GLU A 176 -15.56 -3.69 -11.35
N ILE A 177 -14.40 -4.23 -10.95
CA ILE A 177 -13.72 -5.30 -11.68
C ILE A 177 -14.61 -6.54 -11.79
N SER A 178 -15.30 -6.92 -10.71
CA SER A 178 -16.25 -8.04 -10.68
C SER A 178 -17.33 -7.93 -11.74
N LYS A 179 -17.90 -6.74 -11.88
CA LYS A 179 -18.92 -6.44 -12.89
C LYS A 179 -18.36 -6.50 -14.32
N GLU A 180 -17.15 -5.98 -14.51
CA GLU A 180 -16.55 -5.86 -15.85
C GLU A 180 -16.02 -7.20 -16.40
N VAL A 181 -15.48 -8.06 -15.51
CA VAL A 181 -14.94 -9.36 -15.93
C VAL A 181 -15.91 -10.53 -15.68
N PHE A 182 -17.12 -10.26 -15.16
CA PHE A 182 -18.16 -11.24 -14.83
C PHE A 182 -17.67 -12.36 -13.91
N LEU A 183 -16.92 -12.00 -12.87
CA LEU A 183 -16.42 -12.92 -11.84
C LEU A 183 -16.84 -12.44 -10.44
N SER A 184 -16.93 -13.35 -9.48
CA SER A 184 -17.21 -12.95 -8.10
C SER A 184 -16.03 -12.16 -7.50
N PRO A 185 -16.27 -11.24 -6.55
CA PRO A 185 -15.20 -10.53 -5.83
C PRO A 185 -14.15 -11.48 -5.23
N ARG A 186 -14.60 -12.59 -4.66
CA ARG A 186 -13.73 -13.64 -4.11
C ARG A 186 -12.84 -14.28 -5.17
N THR A 187 -13.36 -14.49 -6.37
CA THR A 187 -12.59 -15.04 -7.49
C THR A 187 -11.51 -14.06 -7.95
N ILE A 188 -11.85 -12.77 -8.01
CA ILE A 188 -10.89 -11.72 -8.36
C ILE A 188 -9.74 -11.67 -7.37
N GLU A 189 -10.06 -11.75 -6.07
CA GLU A 189 -9.04 -11.75 -5.03
C GLU A 189 -8.10 -12.96 -5.15
N THR A 190 -8.65 -14.13 -5.41
CA THR A 190 -7.86 -15.35 -5.68
C THR A 190 -6.92 -15.15 -6.89
N ILE A 191 -7.43 -14.56 -7.98
CA ILE A 191 -6.62 -14.29 -9.17
C ILE A 191 -5.52 -13.26 -8.88
N ARG A 192 -5.82 -12.20 -8.12
CA ARG A 192 -4.83 -11.20 -7.67
C ARG A 192 -3.68 -11.87 -6.90
N GLN A 193 -3.98 -12.75 -5.95
CA GLN A 193 -2.97 -13.49 -5.20
C GLN A 193 -2.13 -14.41 -6.10
N GLN A 194 -2.77 -15.14 -7.00
CA GLN A 194 -2.06 -15.99 -7.96
C GLN A 194 -1.13 -15.18 -8.87
N MET A 195 -1.58 -14.02 -9.37
CA MET A 195 -0.76 -13.13 -10.19
C MET A 195 0.43 -12.57 -9.42
N LYS A 196 0.23 -12.15 -8.15
CA LYS A 196 1.35 -11.74 -7.28
C LYS A 196 2.40 -12.84 -7.14
N GLN A 197 1.96 -14.06 -6.84
CA GLN A 197 2.84 -15.23 -6.70
C GLN A 197 3.60 -15.52 -8.00
N LYS A 198 2.92 -15.49 -9.15
CA LYS A 198 3.55 -15.73 -10.48
C LYS A 198 4.75 -14.81 -10.72
N VAL A 199 4.67 -13.54 -10.31
CA VAL A 199 5.72 -12.53 -10.58
C VAL A 199 6.65 -12.30 -9.38
N GLY A 200 6.41 -12.97 -8.26
CA GLY A 200 7.15 -12.73 -7.02
C GLY A 200 6.86 -11.37 -6.39
N ALA A 201 5.72 -10.75 -6.74
CA ALA A 201 5.33 -9.47 -6.18
C ALA A 201 4.71 -9.65 -4.78
N LYS A 202 5.15 -8.86 -3.81
CA LYS A 202 4.57 -8.87 -2.45
C LYS A 202 3.26 -8.10 -2.36
N THR A 203 3.10 -7.07 -3.21
CA THR A 203 1.94 -6.18 -3.21
C THR A 203 1.32 -6.08 -4.59
N ILE A 204 0.07 -5.62 -4.67
CA ILE A 204 -0.59 -5.31 -5.95
C ILE A 204 0.16 -4.20 -6.70
N ALA A 205 0.67 -3.18 -5.99
CA ALA A 205 1.51 -2.17 -6.59
C ALA A 205 2.74 -2.80 -7.30
N GLY A 206 3.41 -3.75 -6.66
CA GLY A 206 4.50 -4.51 -7.28
C GLY A 206 4.06 -5.30 -8.51
N LEU A 207 2.86 -5.88 -8.49
CA LEU A 207 2.28 -6.59 -9.63
C LEU A 207 1.97 -5.63 -10.80
N VAL A 208 1.36 -4.47 -10.52
CA VAL A 208 1.09 -3.43 -11.54
C VAL A 208 2.40 -2.92 -12.13
N MET A 209 3.39 -2.64 -11.29
CA MET A 209 4.73 -2.23 -11.75
C MET A 209 5.38 -3.28 -12.65
N TYR A 210 5.24 -4.57 -12.32
CA TYR A 210 5.71 -5.66 -13.19
C TYR A 210 4.98 -5.65 -14.53
N ALA A 211 3.64 -5.55 -14.53
CA ALA A 211 2.82 -5.55 -15.74
C ALA A 211 3.18 -4.38 -16.67
N MET A 212 3.37 -3.20 -16.09
CA MET A 212 3.79 -2.01 -16.83
C MET A 212 5.20 -2.17 -17.42
N ARG A 213 6.17 -2.68 -16.64
CA ARG A 213 7.54 -2.95 -17.11
C ARG A 213 7.59 -3.91 -18.30
N ASN A 214 6.68 -4.86 -18.33
CA ASN A 214 6.61 -5.89 -19.37
C ASN A 214 5.60 -5.56 -20.47
N LYS A 215 5.08 -4.32 -20.53
CA LYS A 215 4.12 -3.82 -21.54
C LYS A 215 2.84 -4.67 -21.64
N LEU A 216 2.39 -5.23 -20.52
CA LEU A 216 1.18 -6.05 -20.48
C LEU A 216 -0.11 -5.22 -20.43
N LEU A 217 0.00 -3.91 -20.23
CA LEU A 217 -1.12 -2.98 -20.09
C LEU A 217 -1.36 -2.12 -21.35
N GLU A 218 -0.55 -2.30 -22.38
CA GLU A 218 -0.73 -1.69 -23.70
C GLU A 218 -1.91 -2.29 -24.46
#